data_b5110421f737ee4d5a30550941c987be
#
_entry.id   b5110421f737ee4d5a30550941c987be
#
_cell.length_a   1.000
_cell.length_b   1.000
_cell.length_c   1.000
_cell.angle_alpha   90.00
_cell.angle_beta   90.00
_cell.angle_gamma   90.00
#
_symmetry.space_group_name_H-M   'P 1'
#
loop_
_entity.id
_entity.type
_entity.pdbx_description
1 polymer ?
#
loop_
_entity_poly.entity_id
_entity_poly.type
_entity_poly.pdbx_seq_one_letter_code
_entity_poly.pdbx_strand_id
1 'polypeptide(L)'
;MIAKEQDECGQKYVDILTLGGFNAFFGDENNKSAVMTIINELLPKHRQVAHIDYMPTEHPGPVIGYNKDFRYDFMCRDTSGAVFIVELQKYYEAGWFKRCVSYASRAYEKQNKKGEDYAAIPPVYLIGLMGVPINHPDKDYWKDRYVSEYTFREKECHDLLDETIVIIFAELVTFNKTEDECVTRQDRMLYILKNSGKLLAPPSWSDMEEYNDIFKACDIDDFSKEKREKYNTDMYDEKKLRGQLEAAHEMGREEGLEKGREEGREEGEKLKSIQIAQKLISTGMPIEQVAQLTGLEINEVEKLNLESSLWI
;
A
#
# COMPACT_ATOMS: atom_id res chain seq x y z
N MET A 1 -14.92 -5.84 42.82
CA MET A 1 -15.03 -4.57 42.02
C MET A 1 -13.87 -4.56 41.06
N ILE A 2 -14.08 -5.10 39.85
CA ILE A 2 -13.09 -5.06 38.77
C ILE A 2 -13.24 -3.67 38.14
N ALA A 3 -12.18 -2.90 38.23
CA ALA A 3 -12.12 -1.57 37.62
C ALA A 3 -12.45 -1.71 36.12
N LYS A 4 -13.43 -0.96 35.64
CA LYS A 4 -13.60 -0.70 34.20
C LYS A 4 -12.32 0.00 33.76
N GLU A 5 -11.45 -0.71 33.02
CA GLU A 5 -10.47 -0.06 32.20
C GLU A 5 -11.24 0.83 31.23
N GLN A 6 -11.08 2.11 31.41
CA GLN A 6 -11.60 3.12 30.48
C GLN A 6 -10.86 2.91 29.15
N ASP A 7 -11.59 2.57 28.11
CA ASP A 7 -11.10 2.66 26.72
C ASP A 7 -10.53 4.07 26.54
N GLU A 8 -9.22 4.16 26.31
CA GLU A 8 -8.48 5.44 26.15
C GLU A 8 -8.80 6.15 24.82
N CYS A 9 -9.76 5.68 24.06
CA CYS A 9 -10.15 6.30 22.81
C CYS A 9 -11.67 6.46 22.80
N GLY A 10 -12.17 7.69 22.94
CA GLY A 10 -13.57 8.05 22.73
C GLY A 10 -14.01 7.86 21.25
N GLN A 11 -13.53 6.80 20.61
CA GLN A 11 -13.79 6.43 19.24
C GLN A 11 -15.15 5.75 19.17
N LYS A 12 -16.06 6.34 18.38
CA LYS A 12 -17.41 5.79 18.19
C LYS A 12 -17.44 4.72 17.09
N TYR A 13 -16.75 4.97 15.99
CA TYR A 13 -16.74 4.07 14.83
C TYR A 13 -15.37 3.46 14.63
N VAL A 14 -15.32 2.23 14.12
CA VAL A 14 -14.04 1.58 13.75
C VAL A 14 -13.33 2.37 12.64
N ASP A 15 -12.03 2.43 12.71
CA ASP A 15 -11.21 2.88 11.57
C ASP A 15 -11.04 1.71 10.61
N ILE A 16 -11.76 1.74 9.50
CA ILE A 16 -11.75 0.68 8.47
C ILE A 16 -10.34 0.45 7.90
N LEU A 17 -9.45 1.46 8.00
CA LEU A 17 -8.06 1.35 7.54
C LEU A 17 -7.11 0.76 8.59
N THR A 18 -7.62 0.20 9.65
CA THR A 18 -6.86 -0.61 10.61
C THR A 18 -7.17 -2.09 10.43
N LEU A 19 -6.25 -2.96 10.84
CA LEU A 19 -6.48 -4.40 10.80
C LEU A 19 -7.76 -4.79 11.56
N GLY A 20 -7.91 -4.27 12.78
CA GLY A 20 -9.10 -4.53 13.61
C GLY A 20 -10.37 -3.99 12.98
N GLY A 21 -10.35 -2.76 12.47
CA GLY A 21 -11.51 -2.14 11.82
C GLY A 21 -11.89 -2.83 10.52
N PHE A 22 -10.91 -3.18 9.67
CA PHE A 22 -11.15 -3.94 8.44
C PHE A 22 -11.79 -5.30 8.74
N ASN A 23 -11.21 -6.07 9.67
CA ASN A 23 -11.75 -7.37 10.05
C ASN A 23 -13.13 -7.27 10.69
N ALA A 24 -13.39 -6.27 11.54
CA ALA A 24 -14.69 -6.05 12.16
C ALA A 24 -15.76 -5.65 11.15
N PHE A 25 -15.39 -4.94 10.08
CA PHE A 25 -16.30 -4.49 9.04
C PHE A 25 -16.49 -5.56 7.95
N PHE A 26 -15.42 -5.97 7.25
CA PHE A 26 -15.48 -6.89 6.12
C PHE A 26 -15.63 -8.35 6.55
N GLY A 27 -15.11 -8.74 7.72
CA GLY A 27 -15.15 -10.12 8.19
C GLY A 27 -16.48 -10.56 8.82
N ASP A 28 -17.45 -9.66 8.98
CA ASP A 28 -18.75 -9.95 9.58
C ASP A 28 -19.84 -10.10 8.50
N GLU A 29 -20.40 -11.28 8.34
CA GLU A 29 -21.44 -11.56 7.34
C GLU A 29 -22.72 -10.76 7.54
N ASN A 30 -22.97 -10.22 8.72
CA ASN A 30 -24.11 -9.34 8.96
C ASN A 30 -23.95 -7.98 8.26
N ASN A 31 -22.73 -7.63 7.84
CA ASN A 31 -22.42 -6.37 7.17
C ASN A 31 -22.52 -6.45 5.64
N LYS A 32 -23.10 -7.53 5.05
CA LYS A 32 -23.17 -7.72 3.59
C LYS A 32 -23.72 -6.51 2.83
N SER A 33 -24.77 -5.85 3.35
CA SER A 33 -25.33 -4.63 2.72
C SER A 33 -24.30 -3.49 2.66
N ALA A 34 -23.64 -3.21 3.79
CA ALA A 34 -22.62 -2.18 3.89
C ALA A 34 -21.39 -2.49 2.99
N VAL A 35 -20.95 -3.75 2.98
CA VAL A 35 -19.85 -4.21 2.12
C VAL A 35 -20.19 -4.05 0.64
N MET A 36 -21.41 -4.45 0.21
CA MET A 36 -21.86 -4.24 -1.17
C MET A 36 -21.88 -2.77 -1.56
N THR A 37 -22.32 -1.89 -0.66
CA THR A 37 -22.33 -0.44 -0.91
C THR A 37 -20.92 0.07 -1.18
N ILE A 38 -19.91 -0.33 -0.38
CA ILE A 38 -18.52 0.04 -0.61
C ILE A 38 -18.01 -0.50 -1.95
N ILE A 39 -18.23 -1.79 -2.22
CA ILE A 39 -17.78 -2.43 -3.45
C ILE A 39 -18.41 -1.70 -4.66
N ASN A 40 -19.71 -1.45 -4.65
CA ASN A 40 -20.43 -0.83 -5.75
C ASN A 40 -19.99 0.60 -6.07
N GLU A 41 -19.59 1.38 -5.05
CA GLU A 41 -19.08 2.75 -5.29
C GLU A 41 -17.67 2.76 -5.89
N LEU A 42 -16.93 1.67 -5.78
CA LEU A 42 -15.60 1.52 -6.35
C LEU A 42 -15.59 0.78 -7.69
N LEU A 43 -16.64 0.01 -7.98
CA LEU A 43 -16.78 -0.71 -9.25
C LEU A 43 -17.17 0.21 -10.41
N PRO A 44 -16.85 -0.18 -11.66
CA PRO A 44 -17.39 0.46 -12.85
C PRO A 44 -18.93 0.46 -12.84
N LYS A 45 -19.55 1.53 -13.38
CA LYS A 45 -21.02 1.71 -13.35
C LYS A 45 -21.80 0.57 -14.00
N HIS A 46 -21.24 -0.10 -14.99
CA HIS A 46 -21.87 -1.24 -15.66
C HIS A 46 -21.80 -2.53 -14.85
N ARG A 47 -21.06 -2.53 -13.75
CA ARG A 47 -20.81 -3.70 -12.91
C ARG A 47 -21.27 -3.43 -11.47
N GLN A 48 -22.56 -3.57 -11.24
CA GLN A 48 -23.15 -3.41 -9.90
C GLN A 48 -23.53 -4.77 -9.32
N VAL A 49 -23.33 -4.93 -8.03
CA VAL A 49 -23.55 -6.17 -7.28
C VAL A 49 -24.79 -6.02 -6.40
N ALA A 50 -25.74 -6.94 -6.53
CA ALA A 50 -26.98 -6.94 -5.74
C ALA A 50 -26.98 -7.99 -4.62
N HIS A 51 -26.04 -8.93 -4.64
CA HIS A 51 -25.89 -9.96 -3.63
C HIS A 51 -24.45 -10.46 -3.60
N ILE A 52 -23.95 -10.79 -2.41
CA ILE A 52 -22.65 -11.41 -2.21
C ILE A 52 -22.72 -12.59 -1.25
N ASP A 53 -21.90 -13.61 -1.53
CA ASP A 53 -21.57 -14.69 -0.62
C ASP A 53 -20.11 -14.62 -0.23
N TYR A 54 -19.82 -14.65 1.07
CA TYR A 54 -18.47 -14.65 1.58
C TYR A 54 -17.73 -15.93 1.22
N MET A 55 -16.47 -15.82 0.91
CA MET A 55 -15.61 -16.95 0.52
C MET A 55 -14.46 -17.12 1.53
N PRO A 56 -13.91 -18.34 1.64
CA PRO A 56 -12.70 -18.56 2.42
C PRO A 56 -11.56 -17.67 1.91
N THR A 57 -10.84 -17.04 2.84
CA THR A 57 -9.72 -16.15 2.52
C THR A 57 -8.37 -16.85 2.49
N GLU A 58 -8.25 -18.05 3.10
CA GLU A 58 -7.02 -18.84 3.09
C GLU A 58 -7.07 -19.93 2.02
N HIS A 59 -6.04 -19.93 1.18
CA HIS A 59 -5.93 -20.89 0.09
C HIS A 59 -4.52 -21.44 0.02
N PRO A 60 -4.31 -22.75 0.31
CA PRO A 60 -3.01 -23.37 0.16
C PRO A 60 -2.48 -23.27 -1.28
N GLY A 61 -1.18 -23.12 -1.41
CA GLY A 61 -0.51 -23.19 -2.70
C GLY A 61 -0.76 -24.54 -3.41
N PRO A 62 -0.61 -24.59 -4.75
CA PRO A 62 -0.92 -25.79 -5.53
C PRO A 62 -0.07 -27.02 -5.17
N VAL A 63 1.12 -26.80 -4.61
CA VAL A 63 1.99 -27.87 -4.09
C VAL A 63 2.42 -27.49 -2.67
N ILE A 64 1.97 -28.27 -1.68
CA ILE A 64 2.27 -28.03 -0.26
C ILE A 64 3.79 -27.99 -0.03
N GLY A 65 4.27 -26.92 0.61
CA GLY A 65 5.68 -26.71 0.95
C GLY A 65 6.58 -26.16 -0.17
N TYR A 66 6.07 -26.01 -1.41
CA TYR A 66 6.83 -25.45 -2.53
C TYR A 66 6.27 -24.14 -3.07
N ASN A 67 4.97 -23.90 -2.92
CA ASN A 67 4.32 -22.69 -3.38
C ASN A 67 3.85 -21.87 -2.18
N LYS A 68 3.80 -20.54 -2.36
CA LYS A 68 3.23 -19.64 -1.35
C LYS A 68 1.75 -19.94 -1.16
N ASP A 69 1.31 -19.97 0.10
CA ASP A 69 -0.11 -19.90 0.43
C ASP A 69 -0.64 -18.51 0.09
N PHE A 70 -1.90 -18.48 -0.33
CA PHE A 70 -2.61 -17.24 -0.60
C PHE A 70 -3.53 -16.94 0.57
N ARG A 71 -3.36 -15.75 1.13
CA ARG A 71 -4.24 -15.23 2.17
C ARG A 71 -4.77 -13.88 1.70
N TYR A 72 -6.07 -13.85 1.43
CA TYR A 72 -6.78 -12.63 1.08
C TYR A 72 -7.31 -11.97 2.35
N ASP A 73 -7.34 -10.63 2.38
CA ASP A 73 -7.92 -9.92 3.51
C ASP A 73 -9.44 -10.10 3.53
N PHE A 74 -10.09 -9.99 2.37
CA PHE A 74 -11.50 -10.30 2.19
C PHE A 74 -11.79 -10.85 0.79
N MET A 75 -12.72 -11.79 0.68
CA MET A 75 -13.14 -12.37 -0.59
C MET A 75 -14.62 -12.70 -0.60
N CYS A 76 -15.32 -12.35 -1.67
CA CYS A 76 -16.71 -12.70 -1.87
C CYS A 76 -17.02 -12.98 -3.35
N ARG A 77 -18.21 -13.53 -3.61
CA ARG A 77 -18.73 -13.84 -4.95
C ARG A 77 -20.14 -13.31 -5.09
N ASP A 78 -20.48 -12.82 -6.28
CA ASP A 78 -21.87 -12.47 -6.62
C ASP A 78 -22.65 -13.63 -7.26
N THR A 79 -23.91 -13.38 -7.57
CA THR A 79 -24.80 -14.37 -8.22
C THR A 79 -24.38 -14.75 -9.64
N SER A 80 -23.57 -13.93 -10.32
CA SER A 80 -23.02 -14.23 -11.64
C SER A 80 -21.75 -15.12 -11.57
N GLY A 81 -21.26 -15.36 -10.36
CA GLY A 81 -20.02 -16.06 -10.11
C GLY A 81 -18.78 -15.17 -10.10
N ALA A 82 -18.89 -13.87 -10.42
CA ALA A 82 -17.75 -12.96 -10.34
C ALA A 82 -17.21 -12.88 -8.93
N VAL A 83 -15.89 -12.85 -8.80
CA VAL A 83 -15.17 -12.85 -7.53
C VAL A 83 -14.66 -11.44 -7.24
N PHE A 84 -14.87 -10.99 -6.02
CA PHE A 84 -14.39 -9.71 -5.51
C PHE A 84 -13.43 -9.97 -4.35
N ILE A 85 -12.25 -9.38 -4.45
CA ILE A 85 -11.19 -9.40 -3.44
C ILE A 85 -11.03 -7.97 -2.96
N VAL A 86 -11.05 -7.74 -1.64
CA VAL A 86 -10.71 -6.44 -1.05
C VAL A 86 -9.48 -6.62 -0.20
N GLU A 87 -8.45 -5.83 -0.47
CA GLU A 87 -7.16 -5.86 0.21
C GLU A 87 -6.87 -4.51 0.87
N LEU A 88 -6.37 -4.51 2.09
CA LEU A 88 -5.95 -3.31 2.81
C LEU A 88 -4.42 -3.16 2.74
N GLN A 89 -3.94 -2.11 2.06
CA GLN A 89 -2.50 -1.81 1.99
C GLN A 89 -2.15 -0.56 2.79
N LYS A 90 -1.88 -0.72 4.05
CA LYS A 90 -1.59 0.39 4.98
C LYS A 90 -0.15 0.88 4.93
N TYR A 91 0.80 -0.02 4.69
CA TYR A 91 2.24 0.27 4.71
C TYR A 91 2.85 -0.04 3.35
N TYR A 92 4.00 0.61 3.06
CA TYR A 92 4.73 0.30 1.84
C TYR A 92 5.23 -1.14 1.85
N GLU A 93 4.99 -1.85 0.75
CA GLU A 93 5.48 -3.21 0.52
C GLU A 93 6.08 -3.31 -0.88
N ALA A 94 7.35 -3.70 -0.93
CA ALA A 94 8.00 -3.98 -2.20
C ALA A 94 7.30 -5.14 -2.92
N GLY A 95 6.84 -4.91 -4.15
CA GLY A 95 6.14 -5.93 -4.94
C GLY A 95 4.63 -6.03 -4.71
N TRP A 96 4.01 -5.09 -4.00
CA TRP A 96 2.57 -5.03 -3.79
C TRP A 96 1.75 -5.24 -5.07
N PHE A 97 2.03 -4.50 -6.14
CA PHE A 97 1.30 -4.64 -7.40
C PHE A 97 1.45 -6.03 -8.03
N LYS A 98 2.63 -6.65 -7.91
CA LYS A 98 2.85 -8.04 -8.36
C LYS A 98 2.04 -9.02 -7.52
N ARG A 99 1.89 -8.75 -6.22
CA ARG A 99 1.03 -9.55 -5.32
C ARG A 99 -0.43 -9.44 -5.75
N CYS A 100 -0.93 -8.25 -6.02
CA CYS A 100 -2.31 -8.05 -6.51
C CYS A 100 -2.58 -8.83 -7.80
N VAL A 101 -1.67 -8.75 -8.78
CA VAL A 101 -1.78 -9.53 -10.02
C VAL A 101 -1.77 -11.03 -9.72
N SER A 102 -0.87 -11.51 -8.85
CA SER A 102 -0.80 -12.93 -8.46
C SER A 102 -2.09 -13.39 -7.77
N TYR A 103 -2.65 -12.57 -6.87
CA TYR A 103 -3.89 -12.85 -6.15
C TYR A 103 -5.08 -12.97 -7.10
N ALA A 104 -5.26 -11.97 -7.97
CA ALA A 104 -6.36 -11.95 -8.94
C ALA A 104 -6.24 -13.13 -9.94
N SER A 105 -5.03 -13.40 -10.47
CA SER A 105 -4.77 -14.52 -11.38
C SER A 105 -5.05 -15.86 -10.72
N ARG A 106 -4.70 -16.03 -9.44
CA ARG A 106 -4.96 -17.26 -8.70
C ARG A 106 -6.45 -17.46 -8.44
N ALA A 107 -7.18 -16.39 -8.10
CA ALA A 107 -8.62 -16.45 -7.93
C ALA A 107 -9.33 -16.78 -9.25
N TYR A 108 -8.85 -16.24 -10.37
CA TYR A 108 -9.37 -16.54 -11.71
C TYR A 108 -9.10 -18.01 -12.09
N GLU A 109 -7.87 -18.48 -11.96
CA GLU A 109 -7.48 -19.85 -12.31
C GLU A 109 -8.29 -20.91 -11.54
N LYS A 110 -8.59 -20.64 -10.26
CA LYS A 110 -9.40 -21.56 -9.43
C LYS A 110 -10.84 -21.72 -9.90
N GLN A 111 -11.36 -20.79 -10.69
CA GLN A 111 -12.70 -20.90 -11.27
C GLN A 111 -12.72 -21.83 -12.51
N ASN A 112 -11.54 -22.07 -13.11
CA ASN A 112 -11.42 -22.89 -14.30
C ASN A 112 -11.52 -24.38 -13.94
N LYS A 113 -12.64 -25.02 -14.28
CA LYS A 113 -12.86 -26.44 -14.05
C LYS A 113 -12.69 -27.23 -15.31
N LYS A 114 -12.20 -28.47 -15.16
CA LYS A 114 -12.00 -29.37 -16.28
C LYS A 114 -13.30 -29.60 -17.06
N GLY A 115 -13.31 -29.27 -18.36
CA GLY A 115 -14.43 -29.48 -19.27
C GLY A 115 -15.42 -28.31 -19.35
N GLU A 116 -15.19 -27.23 -18.63
CA GLU A 116 -15.95 -25.97 -18.77
C GLU A 116 -15.34 -25.11 -19.89
N ASP A 117 -16.19 -24.29 -20.54
CA ASP A 117 -15.78 -23.32 -21.56
C ASP A 117 -15.06 -22.14 -20.90
N TYR A 118 -13.96 -21.71 -21.47
CA TYR A 118 -13.24 -20.50 -21.01
C TYR A 118 -14.12 -19.25 -21.05
N ALA A 119 -15.05 -19.14 -22.01
CA ALA A 119 -16.00 -18.03 -22.10
C ALA A 119 -16.96 -17.96 -20.91
N ALA A 120 -17.13 -19.05 -20.15
CA ALA A 120 -18.02 -19.11 -19.00
C ALA A 120 -17.31 -18.73 -17.67
N ILE A 121 -15.99 -18.55 -17.67
CA ILE A 121 -15.24 -18.21 -16.44
C ILE A 121 -15.57 -16.77 -16.02
N PRO A 122 -16.15 -16.59 -14.82
CA PRO A 122 -16.49 -15.26 -14.34
C PRO A 122 -15.26 -14.37 -14.05
N PRO A 123 -15.38 -13.06 -14.18
CA PRO A 123 -14.28 -12.14 -13.92
C PRO A 123 -13.89 -12.07 -12.45
N VAL A 124 -12.68 -11.56 -12.20
CA VAL A 124 -12.17 -11.26 -10.86
C VAL A 124 -11.89 -9.76 -10.74
N TYR A 125 -12.45 -9.15 -9.72
CA TYR A 125 -12.21 -7.76 -9.33
C TYR A 125 -11.38 -7.74 -8.04
N LEU A 126 -10.18 -7.13 -8.08
CA LEU A 126 -9.38 -6.90 -6.88
C LEU A 126 -9.42 -5.40 -6.56
N ILE A 127 -9.88 -5.07 -5.37
CA ILE A 127 -9.99 -3.70 -4.85
C ILE A 127 -8.94 -3.51 -3.76
N GLY A 128 -7.96 -2.64 -3.98
CA GLY A 128 -6.96 -2.26 -2.98
C GLY A 128 -7.34 -0.95 -2.31
N LEU A 129 -7.56 -0.98 -0.99
CA LEU A 129 -7.72 0.21 -0.15
C LEU A 129 -6.33 0.69 0.27
N MET A 130 -5.87 1.81 -0.33
CA MET A 130 -4.48 2.23 -0.25
C MET A 130 -4.26 3.30 0.83
N GLY A 131 -3.56 2.94 1.90
CA GLY A 131 -3.00 3.86 2.89
C GLY A 131 -1.63 4.42 2.50
N VAL A 132 -1.09 4.01 1.35
CA VAL A 132 0.16 4.51 0.75
C VAL A 132 -0.10 5.03 -0.66
N PRO A 133 0.59 6.09 -1.12
CA PRO A 133 0.35 6.66 -2.44
C PRO A 133 0.94 5.78 -3.54
N ILE A 134 0.29 5.77 -4.69
CA ILE A 134 0.85 5.21 -5.92
C ILE A 134 1.72 6.30 -6.58
N ASN A 135 2.90 5.92 -7.06
CA ASN A 135 3.75 6.84 -7.80
C ASN A 135 3.31 6.95 -9.27
N HIS A 136 2.29 7.75 -9.52
CA HIS A 136 1.82 8.02 -10.87
C HIS A 136 2.80 8.92 -11.64
N PRO A 137 3.12 8.60 -12.90
CA PRO A 137 4.01 9.43 -13.73
C PRO A 137 3.40 10.78 -14.10
N ASP A 138 2.11 10.83 -14.42
CA ASP A 138 1.36 12.05 -14.74
C ASP A 138 0.68 12.60 -13.49
N LYS A 139 1.37 13.51 -12.80
CA LYS A 139 0.88 14.10 -11.55
C LYS A 139 -0.33 15.02 -11.76
N ASP A 140 -0.41 15.70 -12.89
CA ASP A 140 -1.51 16.64 -13.18
C ASP A 140 -2.80 15.87 -13.49
N TYR A 141 -2.72 14.77 -14.24
CA TYR A 141 -3.88 13.91 -14.50
C TYR A 141 -4.45 13.32 -13.22
N TRP A 142 -3.59 12.95 -12.24
CA TRP A 142 -3.99 12.27 -11.01
C TRP A 142 -4.27 13.21 -9.83
N LYS A 143 -4.14 14.53 -10.00
CA LYS A 143 -4.25 15.52 -8.91
C LYS A 143 -5.54 15.41 -8.09
N ASP A 144 -6.69 15.21 -8.77
CA ASP A 144 -8.01 15.11 -8.13
C ASP A 144 -8.70 13.77 -8.43
N ARG A 145 -7.90 12.74 -8.73
CA ARG A 145 -8.36 11.38 -9.01
C ARG A 145 -7.80 10.45 -7.96
N TYR A 146 -8.68 9.78 -7.26
CA TYR A 146 -8.35 8.93 -6.11
C TYR A 146 -8.62 7.45 -6.34
N VAL A 147 -9.25 7.09 -7.46
CA VAL A 147 -9.54 5.72 -7.84
C VAL A 147 -8.95 5.47 -9.22
N SER A 148 -8.13 4.42 -9.32
CA SER A 148 -7.53 3.97 -10.57
C SER A 148 -7.97 2.55 -10.90
N GLU A 149 -8.24 2.28 -12.17
CA GLU A 149 -8.66 0.98 -12.68
C GLU A 149 -7.65 0.47 -13.70
N TYR A 150 -7.24 -0.78 -13.54
CA TYR A 150 -6.29 -1.46 -14.40
C TYR A 150 -6.91 -2.74 -14.93
N THR A 151 -6.85 -2.93 -16.26
CA THR A 151 -7.33 -4.11 -16.96
C THR A 151 -6.51 -4.34 -18.24
N PHE A 152 -6.84 -5.38 -18.99
CA PHE A 152 -6.13 -5.72 -20.23
C PHE A 152 -6.56 -4.80 -21.37
N ARG A 153 -5.65 -3.95 -21.84
CA ARG A 153 -5.88 -3.02 -22.94
C ARG A 153 -4.73 -3.06 -23.95
N GLU A 154 -5.05 -2.78 -25.21
CA GLU A 154 -4.05 -2.54 -26.21
C GLU A 154 -3.21 -1.31 -25.79
N LYS A 155 -1.89 -1.37 -26.05
CA LYS A 155 -0.93 -0.41 -25.50
C LYS A 155 -1.00 0.99 -26.10
N GLU A 156 -1.38 1.10 -27.38
CA GLU A 156 -1.34 2.37 -28.12
C GLU A 156 -2.71 3.04 -28.22
N CYS A 157 -3.74 2.27 -28.63
CA CYS A 157 -5.09 2.78 -28.80
C CYS A 157 -5.98 2.61 -27.55
N HIS A 158 -5.51 1.84 -26.56
CA HIS A 158 -6.22 1.56 -25.31
C HIS A 158 -7.54 0.80 -25.48
N ASP A 159 -7.72 0.08 -26.59
CA ASP A 159 -8.87 -0.77 -26.77
C ASP A 159 -8.91 -1.86 -25.69
N LEU A 160 -10.08 -2.04 -25.08
CA LEU A 160 -10.31 -3.06 -24.08
C LEU A 160 -10.27 -4.45 -24.72
N LEU A 161 -9.37 -5.31 -24.28
CA LEU A 161 -9.31 -6.69 -24.72
C LEU A 161 -10.39 -7.53 -24.03
N ASP A 162 -10.39 -7.49 -22.68
CA ASP A 162 -11.32 -8.24 -21.84
C ASP A 162 -11.30 -7.69 -20.42
N GLU A 163 -12.39 -7.87 -19.66
CA GLU A 163 -12.50 -7.57 -18.23
C GLU A 163 -12.31 -8.83 -17.34
N THR A 164 -11.55 -9.80 -17.80
CA THR A 164 -11.27 -11.04 -17.07
C THR A 164 -10.69 -10.80 -15.68
N ILE A 165 -9.74 -9.87 -15.58
CA ILE A 165 -9.16 -9.40 -14.32
C ILE A 165 -9.17 -7.88 -14.34
N VAL A 166 -9.79 -7.30 -13.32
CA VAL A 166 -9.82 -5.86 -13.08
C VAL A 166 -9.21 -5.58 -11.71
N ILE A 167 -8.22 -4.69 -11.65
CA ILE A 167 -7.59 -4.26 -10.40
C ILE A 167 -7.93 -2.79 -10.21
N ILE A 168 -8.53 -2.47 -9.06
CA ILE A 168 -8.97 -1.13 -8.69
C ILE A 168 -8.19 -0.71 -7.45
N PHE A 169 -7.58 0.47 -7.47
CA PHE A 169 -6.96 1.05 -6.27
C PHE A 169 -7.70 2.32 -5.86
N ALA A 170 -8.13 2.37 -4.59
CA ALA A 170 -8.67 3.56 -3.95
C ALA A 170 -7.57 4.18 -3.07
N GLU A 171 -6.98 5.30 -3.51
CA GLU A 171 -5.85 5.96 -2.85
C GLU A 171 -6.32 6.88 -1.72
N LEU A 172 -6.69 6.29 -0.60
CA LEU A 172 -7.27 7.00 0.54
C LEU A 172 -6.27 7.97 1.20
N VAL A 173 -4.96 7.68 1.11
CA VAL A 173 -3.92 8.56 1.67
C VAL A 173 -3.91 9.93 0.96
N THR A 174 -4.11 9.97 -0.36
CA THR A 174 -4.10 11.19 -1.17
C THR A 174 -5.44 11.93 -1.17
N PHE A 175 -6.54 11.24 -0.81
CA PHE A 175 -7.87 11.84 -0.73
C PHE A 175 -7.88 12.91 0.36
N ASN A 176 -8.13 14.17 0.02
CA ASN A 176 -8.01 15.32 0.91
C ASN A 176 -9.25 16.21 0.98
N LYS A 177 -10.38 15.78 0.36
CA LYS A 177 -11.63 16.52 0.40
C LYS A 177 -12.21 16.54 1.82
N THR A 178 -12.70 17.70 2.21
CA THR A 178 -13.51 17.88 3.43
C THR A 178 -14.92 17.31 3.24
N GLU A 179 -15.70 17.22 4.32
CA GLU A 179 -17.10 16.76 4.27
C GLU A 179 -17.94 17.56 3.25
N ASP A 180 -17.81 18.88 3.27
CA ASP A 180 -18.58 19.78 2.39
C ASP A 180 -18.14 19.69 0.92
N GLU A 181 -16.92 19.26 0.64
CA GLU A 181 -16.40 19.07 -0.71
C GLU A 181 -16.78 17.72 -1.33
N CYS A 182 -17.38 16.82 -0.54
CA CYS A 182 -17.80 15.49 -0.98
C CYS A 182 -19.15 15.57 -1.72
N VAL A 183 -19.11 15.90 -3.01
CA VAL A 183 -20.30 16.10 -3.85
C VAL A 183 -20.77 14.79 -4.47
N THR A 184 -19.83 13.95 -4.96
CA THR A 184 -20.16 12.69 -5.62
C THR A 184 -20.35 11.55 -4.60
N ARG A 185 -21.06 10.49 -4.99
CA ARG A 185 -21.17 9.26 -4.18
C ARG A 185 -19.79 8.66 -3.90
N GLN A 186 -18.92 8.63 -4.90
CA GLN A 186 -17.56 8.16 -4.75
C GLN A 186 -16.75 9.01 -3.74
N ASP A 187 -16.85 10.36 -3.78
CA ASP A 187 -16.21 11.22 -2.78
C ASP A 187 -16.66 10.89 -1.36
N ARG A 188 -17.99 10.73 -1.18
CA ARG A 188 -18.60 10.40 0.12
C ARG A 188 -18.11 9.04 0.63
N MET A 189 -18.02 8.05 -0.25
CA MET A 189 -17.49 6.73 0.09
C MET A 189 -16.02 6.79 0.49
N LEU A 190 -15.19 7.48 -0.28
CA LEU A 190 -13.76 7.65 0.05
C LEU A 190 -13.57 8.42 1.36
N TYR A 191 -14.45 9.42 1.62
CA TYR A 191 -14.46 10.16 2.89
C TYR A 191 -14.76 9.24 4.08
N ILE A 192 -15.80 8.40 3.98
CA ILE A 192 -16.15 7.43 5.03
C ILE A 192 -14.98 6.46 5.26
N LEU A 193 -14.47 5.84 4.20
CA LEU A 193 -13.37 4.88 4.29
C LEU A 193 -12.13 5.46 4.98
N LYS A 194 -11.81 6.73 4.66
CA LYS A 194 -10.64 7.42 5.24
C LYS A 194 -10.83 7.89 6.66
N ASN A 195 -12.05 8.34 7.02
CA ASN A 195 -12.26 9.11 8.24
C ASN A 195 -13.14 8.39 9.28
N SER A 196 -13.71 7.23 8.99
CA SER A 196 -14.63 6.52 9.90
C SER A 196 -14.17 6.53 11.35
N GLY A 197 -12.93 6.16 11.62
CA GLY A 197 -12.38 6.11 12.97
C GLY A 197 -12.19 7.47 13.68
N LYS A 198 -12.43 8.58 12.98
CA LYS A 198 -12.32 9.94 13.54
C LYS A 198 -13.68 10.61 13.73
N LEU A 199 -14.74 10.01 13.16
CA LEU A 199 -16.07 10.56 13.22
C LEU A 199 -16.73 10.26 14.57
N LEU A 200 -17.42 11.27 15.14
CA LEU A 200 -18.25 11.13 16.33
C LEU A 200 -19.73 11.00 15.98
N ALA A 201 -20.10 11.41 14.77
CA ALA A 201 -21.43 11.30 14.19
C ALA A 201 -21.32 11.08 12.68
N PRO A 202 -22.33 10.50 12.03
CA PRO A 202 -22.38 10.42 10.58
C PRO A 202 -22.33 11.83 9.95
N PRO A 203 -21.71 12.00 8.77
CA PRO A 203 -21.74 13.26 8.03
C PRO A 203 -23.17 13.72 7.71
N SER A 204 -23.37 15.01 7.52
CA SER A 204 -24.68 15.65 7.29
C SER A 204 -25.42 15.13 6.04
N TRP A 205 -24.68 14.63 5.04
CA TRP A 205 -25.22 14.04 3.81
C TRP A 205 -25.46 12.52 3.90
N SER A 206 -25.28 11.91 5.08
CA SER A 206 -25.39 10.45 5.28
C SER A 206 -26.82 9.95 5.54
N ASP A 207 -27.84 10.81 5.44
CA ASP A 207 -29.26 10.45 5.64
C ASP A 207 -29.81 9.43 4.61
N MET A 208 -29.00 9.07 3.61
CA MET A 208 -29.34 8.00 2.67
C MET A 208 -29.23 6.65 3.36
N GLU A 209 -30.23 5.79 3.20
CA GLU A 209 -30.34 4.46 3.85
C GLU A 209 -29.08 3.60 3.68
N GLU A 210 -28.44 3.68 2.52
CA GLU A 210 -27.22 2.95 2.18
C GLU A 210 -26.00 3.30 3.06
N TYR A 211 -25.89 4.55 3.53
CA TYR A 211 -24.80 4.95 4.45
C TYR A 211 -25.10 4.58 5.89
N ASN A 212 -26.37 4.50 6.27
CA ASN A 212 -26.78 4.05 7.60
C ASN A 212 -26.26 2.65 7.93
N ASP A 213 -26.31 1.73 6.97
CA ASP A 213 -25.80 0.37 7.15
C ASP A 213 -24.28 0.36 7.38
N ILE A 214 -23.53 1.26 6.71
CA ILE A 214 -22.10 1.40 6.92
C ILE A 214 -21.80 1.88 8.34
N PHE A 215 -22.49 2.93 8.80
CA PHE A 215 -22.26 3.46 10.15
C PHE A 215 -22.69 2.49 11.25
N LYS A 216 -23.78 1.72 11.07
CA LYS A 216 -24.14 0.63 11.98
C LYS A 216 -23.07 -0.46 12.02
N ALA A 217 -22.56 -0.86 10.86
CA ALA A 217 -21.49 -1.86 10.78
C ALA A 217 -20.18 -1.41 11.46
N CYS A 218 -19.94 -0.10 11.49
CA CYS A 218 -18.79 0.53 12.12
C CYS A 218 -18.97 0.87 13.60
N ASP A 219 -20.20 0.93 14.13
CA ASP A 219 -20.47 1.40 15.49
C ASP A 219 -19.94 0.38 16.51
N ILE A 220 -18.95 0.81 17.29
CA ILE A 220 -18.28 -0.06 18.28
C ILE A 220 -19.23 -0.40 19.45
N ASP A 221 -20.20 0.46 19.74
CA ASP A 221 -21.16 0.23 20.82
C ASP A 221 -22.11 -0.94 20.51
N ASP A 222 -22.37 -1.18 19.22
CA ASP A 222 -23.21 -2.29 18.74
C ASP A 222 -22.49 -3.65 18.65
N PHE A 223 -21.20 -3.69 18.98
CA PHE A 223 -20.42 -4.93 18.89
C PHE A 223 -20.82 -5.93 19.97
N SER A 224 -20.98 -7.21 19.59
CA SER A 224 -21.02 -8.31 20.55
C SER A 224 -19.72 -8.36 21.35
N LYS A 225 -19.76 -9.02 22.49
CA LYS A 225 -18.57 -9.17 23.34
C LYS A 225 -17.42 -9.82 22.57
N GLU A 226 -17.71 -10.89 21.83
CA GLU A 226 -16.73 -11.63 21.03
C GLU A 226 -16.13 -10.76 19.92
N LYS A 227 -16.97 -9.99 19.22
CA LYS A 227 -16.51 -9.07 18.17
C LYS A 227 -15.63 -7.96 18.73
N ARG A 228 -15.98 -7.41 19.91
CA ARG A 228 -15.20 -6.39 20.60
C ARG A 228 -13.85 -6.94 21.09
N GLU A 229 -13.82 -8.14 21.66
CA GLU A 229 -12.57 -8.80 22.09
C GLU A 229 -11.64 -9.03 20.89
N LYS A 230 -12.17 -9.53 19.78
CA LYS A 230 -11.38 -9.72 18.55
C LYS A 230 -10.86 -8.38 18.00
N TYR A 231 -11.72 -7.38 17.91
CA TYR A 231 -11.33 -6.02 17.47
C TYR A 231 -10.18 -5.47 18.31
N ASN A 232 -10.28 -5.55 19.64
CA ASN A 232 -9.23 -5.08 20.54
C ASN A 232 -7.92 -5.86 20.38
N THR A 233 -7.99 -7.16 20.16
CA THR A 233 -6.81 -8.01 19.89
C THR A 233 -6.13 -7.59 18.59
N ASP A 234 -6.88 -7.47 17.50
CA ASP A 234 -6.36 -7.06 16.19
C ASP A 234 -5.74 -5.66 16.25
N MET A 235 -6.36 -4.71 16.99
CA MET A 235 -5.83 -3.36 17.20
C MET A 235 -4.53 -3.36 18.01
N TYR A 236 -4.44 -4.23 19.02
CA TYR A 236 -3.21 -4.38 19.81
C TYR A 236 -2.06 -4.94 18.95
N ASP A 237 -2.33 -5.97 18.16
CA ASP A 237 -1.34 -6.58 17.26
C ASP A 237 -0.85 -5.59 16.20
N GLU A 238 -1.75 -4.78 15.65
CA GLU A 238 -1.39 -3.71 14.71
C GLU A 238 -0.51 -2.64 15.37
N LYS A 239 -0.86 -2.19 16.59
CA LYS A 239 -0.06 -1.23 17.35
C LYS A 239 1.36 -1.75 17.61
N LYS A 240 1.47 -3.03 17.97
CA LYS A 240 2.75 -3.71 18.17
C LYS A 240 3.58 -3.77 16.89
N LEU A 241 2.96 -4.17 15.77
CA LEU A 241 3.63 -4.22 14.46
C LEU A 241 4.11 -2.83 14.03
N ARG A 242 3.28 -1.81 14.20
CA ARG A 242 3.66 -0.42 13.89
C ARG A 242 4.88 0.02 14.70
N GLY A 243 4.90 -0.24 16.00
CA GLY A 243 6.05 0.10 16.84
C GLY A 243 7.34 -0.61 16.40
N GLN A 244 7.25 -1.87 15.95
CA GLN A 244 8.41 -2.59 15.40
C GLN A 244 8.90 -1.99 14.08
N LEU A 245 8.00 -1.60 13.18
CA LEU A 245 8.35 -0.95 11.92
C LEU A 245 8.98 0.43 12.12
N GLU A 246 8.44 1.23 13.04
CA GLU A 246 8.99 2.54 13.41
C GLU A 246 10.41 2.40 13.99
N ALA A 247 10.63 1.44 14.89
CA ALA A 247 11.95 1.15 15.43
C ALA A 247 12.96 0.69 14.36
N ALA A 248 12.55 -0.21 13.47
CA ALA A 248 13.41 -0.68 12.38
C ALA A 248 13.76 0.46 11.39
N HIS A 249 12.79 1.34 11.10
CA HIS A 249 13.03 2.51 10.25
C HIS A 249 14.01 3.49 10.88
N GLU A 250 13.89 3.76 12.18
CA GLU A 250 14.81 4.64 12.90
C GLU A 250 16.23 4.08 12.93
N MET A 251 16.39 2.78 13.25
CA MET A 251 17.68 2.10 13.20
C MET A 251 18.31 2.19 11.80
N GLY A 252 17.56 1.88 10.74
CA GLY A 252 18.05 1.97 9.37
C GLY A 252 18.43 3.40 8.95
N ARG A 253 17.71 4.41 9.47
CA ARG A 253 18.04 5.82 9.25
C ARG A 253 19.35 6.21 9.95
N GLU A 254 19.55 5.78 11.19
CA GLU A 254 20.79 6.04 11.94
C GLU A 254 22.00 5.38 11.29
N GLU A 255 21.90 4.10 10.92
CA GLU A 255 22.93 3.38 10.19
C GLU A 255 23.28 4.04 8.85
N GLY A 256 22.26 4.45 8.09
CA GLY A 256 22.46 5.16 6.82
C GLY A 256 23.14 6.52 6.98
N LEU A 257 22.81 7.26 8.04
CA LEU A 257 23.47 8.54 8.35
C LEU A 257 24.93 8.35 8.79
N GLU A 258 25.22 7.35 9.60
CA GLU A 258 26.57 7.04 10.05
C GLU A 258 27.46 6.63 8.86
N LYS A 259 26.95 5.70 8.02
CA LYS A 259 27.64 5.25 6.82
C LYS A 259 27.91 6.41 5.84
N GLY A 260 26.90 7.22 5.55
CA GLY A 260 27.07 8.38 4.66
C GLY A 260 28.02 9.44 5.21
N ARG A 261 28.09 9.60 6.55
CA ARG A 261 29.07 10.49 7.18
C ARG A 261 30.50 9.95 7.04
N GLU A 262 30.67 8.63 7.19
CA GLU A 262 31.99 7.99 7.07
C GLU A 262 32.49 8.01 5.62
N GLU A 263 31.62 7.63 4.66
CA GLU A 263 31.92 7.71 3.22
C GLU A 263 32.28 9.15 2.80
N GLY A 264 31.49 10.15 3.24
CA GLY A 264 31.76 11.56 2.94
C GLY A 264 33.07 12.08 3.58
N ARG A 265 33.47 11.55 4.76
CA ARG A 265 34.73 11.88 5.38
C ARG A 265 35.90 11.32 4.57
N GLU A 266 35.84 10.02 4.18
CA GLU A 266 36.86 9.36 3.37
C GLU A 266 37.02 10.02 2.00
N GLU A 267 35.93 10.34 1.32
CA GLU A 267 35.96 11.08 0.04
C GLU A 267 36.57 12.47 0.21
N GLY A 268 36.21 13.19 1.27
CA GLY A 268 36.76 14.51 1.58
C GLY A 268 38.25 14.47 1.88
N GLU A 269 38.73 13.50 2.63
CA GLU A 269 40.16 13.26 2.90
C GLU A 269 40.93 12.93 1.61
N LYS A 270 40.38 12.07 0.75
CA LYS A 270 40.94 11.72 -0.55
C LYS A 270 41.04 12.92 -1.49
N LEU A 271 39.95 13.71 -1.62
CA LEU A 271 39.94 14.94 -2.42
C LEU A 271 41.03 15.94 -1.93
N LYS A 272 41.15 16.10 -0.61
CA LYS A 272 42.17 16.97 -0.02
C LYS A 272 43.58 16.45 -0.32
N SER A 273 43.84 15.16 -0.22
CA SER A 273 45.09 14.54 -0.59
C SER A 273 45.45 14.78 -2.06
N ILE A 274 44.50 14.64 -2.97
CA ILE A 274 44.65 14.94 -4.39
C ILE A 274 44.99 16.43 -4.63
N GLN A 275 44.31 17.36 -3.99
CA GLN A 275 44.60 18.79 -4.11
C GLN A 275 46.03 19.14 -3.60
N ILE A 276 46.47 18.53 -2.51
CA ILE A 276 47.83 18.69 -1.98
C ILE A 276 48.83 18.10 -2.98
N ALA A 277 48.59 16.90 -3.50
CA ALA A 277 49.47 16.26 -4.48
C ALA A 277 49.62 17.14 -5.75
N GLN A 278 48.54 17.68 -6.30
CA GLN A 278 48.63 18.58 -7.46
C GLN A 278 49.46 19.84 -7.18
N LYS A 279 49.34 20.42 -5.98
CA LYS A 279 50.19 21.57 -5.58
C LYS A 279 51.64 21.18 -5.45
N LEU A 280 51.96 20.04 -4.86
CA LEU A 280 53.36 19.58 -4.70
C LEU A 280 54.00 19.22 -6.04
N ILE A 281 53.24 18.58 -6.97
CA ILE A 281 53.67 18.31 -8.33
C ILE A 281 54.02 19.63 -9.06
N SER A 282 53.20 20.66 -8.93
CA SER A 282 53.44 21.96 -9.58
C SER A 282 54.69 22.68 -9.08
N THR A 283 55.22 22.30 -7.89
CA THR A 283 56.52 22.79 -7.37
C THR A 283 57.72 21.99 -7.84
N GLY A 284 57.51 20.94 -8.63
CA GLY A 284 58.58 20.08 -9.14
C GLY A 284 59.03 19.00 -8.14
N MET A 285 58.23 18.67 -7.14
CA MET A 285 58.57 17.62 -6.16
C MET A 285 58.53 16.23 -6.81
N PRO A 286 59.50 15.32 -6.51
CA PRO A 286 59.48 13.96 -7.03
C PRO A 286 58.22 13.17 -6.62
N ILE A 287 57.71 12.35 -7.56
CA ILE A 287 56.43 11.59 -7.41
C ILE A 287 56.44 10.73 -6.14
N GLU A 288 57.56 10.07 -5.83
CA GLU A 288 57.65 9.21 -4.64
C GLU A 288 57.48 10.01 -3.35
N GLN A 289 58.04 11.25 -3.31
CA GLN A 289 57.90 12.12 -2.16
C GLN A 289 56.44 12.68 -2.02
N VAL A 290 55.83 12.98 -3.17
CA VAL A 290 54.40 13.40 -3.17
C VAL A 290 53.51 12.28 -2.65
N ALA A 291 53.69 11.04 -3.09
CA ALA A 291 52.96 9.89 -2.63
C ALA A 291 53.13 9.69 -1.11
N GLN A 292 54.36 9.77 -0.62
CA GLN A 292 54.67 9.63 0.81
C GLN A 292 54.01 10.71 1.68
N LEU A 293 53.93 11.96 1.20
CA LEU A 293 53.39 13.08 1.95
C LEU A 293 51.86 13.13 1.93
N THR A 294 51.25 12.63 0.85
CA THR A 294 49.78 12.70 0.65
C THR A 294 49.04 11.42 1.00
N GLY A 295 49.81 10.30 1.15
CA GLY A 295 49.21 8.97 1.38
C GLY A 295 48.53 8.38 0.16
N LEU A 296 48.65 9.01 -1.02
CA LEU A 296 48.13 8.47 -2.29
C LEU A 296 49.06 7.39 -2.84
N GLU A 297 48.51 6.44 -3.57
CA GLU A 297 49.29 5.45 -4.30
C GLU A 297 50.16 6.11 -5.40
N ILE A 298 51.33 5.59 -5.63
CA ILE A 298 52.26 6.15 -6.65
C ILE A 298 51.62 6.27 -8.02
N ASN A 299 50.84 5.25 -8.42
CA ASN A 299 50.09 5.24 -9.67
C ASN A 299 49.03 6.35 -9.77
N GLU A 300 48.42 6.75 -8.64
CA GLU A 300 47.47 7.88 -8.61
C GLU A 300 48.19 9.20 -8.79
N VAL A 301 49.36 9.38 -8.16
CA VAL A 301 50.18 10.58 -8.30
C VAL A 301 50.75 10.71 -9.71
N GLU A 302 51.18 9.61 -10.35
CA GLU A 302 51.60 9.58 -11.75
C GLU A 302 50.51 10.06 -12.72
N LYS A 303 49.28 9.61 -12.53
CA LYS A 303 48.13 10.06 -13.32
C LYS A 303 47.91 11.57 -13.17
N LEU A 304 47.93 12.08 -11.95
CA LEU A 304 47.77 13.51 -11.68
C LEU A 304 48.91 14.33 -12.32
N ASN A 305 50.14 13.81 -12.38
CA ASN A 305 51.25 14.47 -13.02
C ASN A 305 51.12 14.49 -14.55
N LEU A 306 50.62 13.40 -15.17
CA LEU A 306 50.33 13.34 -16.60
C LEU A 306 49.23 14.34 -17.02
N GLU A 307 48.16 14.40 -16.22
CA GLU A 307 47.06 15.37 -16.47
C GLU A 307 47.54 16.81 -16.34
N SER A 308 48.39 17.12 -15.39
CA SER A 308 48.97 18.44 -15.20
C SER A 308 49.88 18.85 -16.39
N SER A 309 50.53 17.88 -17.05
CA SER A 309 51.45 18.11 -18.20
C SER A 309 50.71 18.33 -19.53
N LEU A 310 49.44 17.98 -19.62
CA LEU A 310 48.59 18.18 -20.84
C LEU A 310 48.04 19.59 -20.98
N TRP A 311 48.19 20.43 -19.96
CA TRP A 311 47.62 21.79 -19.92
C TRP A 311 48.71 22.90 -19.98
N ILE A 312 49.97 22.54 -20.27
CA ILE A 312 51.07 23.45 -20.55
C ILE A 312 51.43 23.35 -22.05
#